data_a9ba94d8d8d09005833b6686b5320709
#
_entry.id   a9ba94d8d8d09005833b6686b5320709
#
_cell.length_a   1.000
_cell.length_b   1.000
_cell.length_c   1.000
_cell.angle_alpha   90.00
_cell.angle_beta   90.00
_cell.angle_gamma   90.00
#
_symmetry.space_group_name_H-M   'P 1'
#
loop_
_entity.id
_entity.type
_entity.pdbx_description
1 polymer ?
#
loop_
_entity_poly.entity_id
_entity_poly.type
_entity_poly.pdbx_seq_one_letter_code
_entity_poly.pdbx_strand_id
1 'polypeptide(L)'
;MIPTLDEARALLKEYNAEPFHLKHAEIVSGVMAYFARELGYEDEADFWAVVGLLHDLDFERYPEEHCIKEQEIMRAAGLDEAIVHATASHGYGLTVDIKPEHTMEKVLYATDELTGLIGAVALMRPSKSVDDLELKSVKKKYKNANFAAGCSREVIERGAEMLGWSLDDLISKTILAMRATPAARFDD
;
A
#
# COMPACT_ATOMS: atom_id res chain seq x y z
N MET A 1 -9.85 -11.11 15.93
CA MET A 1 -8.91 -10.32 16.78
C MET A 1 -8.13 -9.35 15.92
N ILE A 2 -7.60 -8.27 16.50
CA ILE A 2 -6.68 -7.35 15.84
C ILE A 2 -5.26 -7.78 16.28
N PRO A 3 -4.39 -8.22 15.35
CA PRO A 3 -3.04 -8.66 15.71
C PRO A 3 -2.14 -7.45 15.98
N THR A 4 -1.09 -7.66 16.74
CA THR A 4 0.05 -6.74 16.79
C THR A 4 0.79 -6.75 15.45
N LEU A 5 1.62 -5.74 15.18
CA LEU A 5 2.45 -5.73 13.96
C LEU A 5 3.40 -6.94 13.88
N ASP A 6 3.91 -7.42 14.99
CA ASP A 6 4.80 -8.59 15.00
C ASP A 6 4.05 -9.89 14.69
N GLU A 7 2.83 -10.05 15.20
CA GLU A 7 1.94 -11.17 14.83
C GLU A 7 1.53 -11.10 13.35
N ALA A 8 1.23 -9.91 12.85
CA ALA A 8 0.94 -9.70 11.44
C ALA A 8 2.14 -10.01 10.54
N ARG A 9 3.37 -9.62 10.93
CA ARG A 9 4.61 -10.00 10.22
C ARG A 9 4.84 -11.50 10.22
N ALA A 10 4.55 -12.17 11.32
CA ALA A 10 4.66 -13.63 11.39
C ALA A 10 3.70 -14.29 10.38
N LEU A 11 2.44 -13.85 10.35
CA LEU A 11 1.45 -14.34 9.38
C LEU A 11 1.88 -14.04 7.93
N LEU A 12 2.34 -12.81 7.64
CA LEU A 12 2.82 -12.44 6.31
C LEU A 12 3.92 -13.39 5.81
N LYS A 13 4.89 -13.70 6.67
CA LYS A 13 6.03 -14.58 6.34
C LYS A 13 5.65 -16.05 6.15
N GLU A 14 4.51 -16.49 6.61
CA GLU A 14 3.99 -17.83 6.31
C GLU A 14 3.59 -17.97 4.84
N TYR A 15 3.17 -16.88 4.20
CA TYR A 15 2.66 -16.86 2.83
C TYR A 15 3.56 -16.17 1.83
N ASN A 16 4.50 -15.36 2.29
CA ASN A 16 5.42 -14.57 1.47
C ASN A 16 6.87 -14.78 1.90
N ALA A 17 7.75 -15.06 0.96
CA ALA A 17 9.18 -15.27 1.16
C ALA A 17 10.05 -14.34 0.27
N GLU A 18 9.50 -13.85 -0.83
CA GLU A 18 10.22 -13.01 -1.77
C GLU A 18 10.53 -11.63 -1.14
N PRO A 19 11.81 -11.22 -1.13
CA PRO A 19 12.21 -9.94 -0.51
C PRO A 19 11.44 -8.73 -1.04
N PHE A 20 11.09 -8.74 -2.32
CA PHE A 20 10.30 -7.67 -2.94
C PHE A 20 8.91 -7.54 -2.29
N HIS A 21 8.19 -8.65 -2.13
CA HIS A 21 6.85 -8.64 -1.51
C HIS A 21 6.90 -8.23 -0.04
N LEU A 22 7.87 -8.75 0.70
CA LEU A 22 8.07 -8.38 2.11
C LEU A 22 8.40 -6.89 2.26
N LYS A 23 9.27 -6.36 1.39
CA LYS A 23 9.63 -4.94 1.40
C LYS A 23 8.44 -4.05 1.04
N HIS A 24 7.67 -4.42 0.02
CA HIS A 24 6.44 -3.71 -0.37
C HIS A 24 5.44 -3.64 0.79
N ALA A 25 5.17 -4.76 1.45
CA ALA A 25 4.29 -4.82 2.60
C ALA A 25 4.73 -3.87 3.74
N GLU A 26 6.02 -3.84 4.07
CA GLU A 26 6.55 -2.93 5.09
C GLU A 26 6.48 -1.45 4.66
N ILE A 27 6.67 -1.15 3.38
CA ILE A 27 6.50 0.22 2.85
C ILE A 27 5.05 0.66 3.00
N VAL A 28 4.11 -0.15 2.52
CA VAL A 28 2.68 0.19 2.60
C VAL A 28 2.22 0.30 4.06
N SER A 29 2.70 -0.59 4.94
CA SER A 29 2.45 -0.50 6.39
C SER A 29 2.87 0.85 6.98
N GLY A 30 4.10 1.28 6.70
CA GLY A 30 4.62 2.57 7.19
C GLY A 30 3.88 3.78 6.60
N VAL A 31 3.56 3.73 5.31
CA VAL A 31 2.77 4.76 4.61
C VAL A 31 1.38 4.89 5.22
N MET A 32 0.72 3.76 5.50
CA MET A 32 -0.60 3.75 6.13
C MET A 32 -0.58 4.35 7.53
N ALA A 33 0.40 3.98 8.37
CA ALA A 33 0.57 4.57 9.70
C ALA A 33 0.84 6.09 9.65
N TYR A 34 1.61 6.55 8.66
CA TYR A 34 1.86 7.97 8.44
C TYR A 34 0.55 8.71 8.12
N PHE A 35 -0.22 8.21 7.15
CA PHE A 35 -1.50 8.84 6.79
C PHE A 35 -2.53 8.81 7.92
N ALA A 36 -2.56 7.76 8.74
CA ALA A 36 -3.42 7.74 9.92
C ALA A 36 -3.17 8.96 10.81
N ARG A 37 -1.89 9.27 11.10
CA ARG A 37 -1.51 10.43 11.92
C ARG A 37 -1.84 11.75 11.23
N GLU A 38 -1.49 11.89 9.94
CA GLU A 38 -1.73 13.13 9.19
C GLU A 38 -3.22 13.45 9.00
N LEU A 39 -4.07 12.44 8.96
CA LEU A 39 -5.50 12.60 8.73
C LEU A 39 -6.34 12.62 10.02
N GLY A 40 -5.70 12.63 11.20
CA GLY A 40 -6.38 12.72 12.49
C GLY A 40 -6.87 11.39 13.07
N TYR A 41 -6.32 10.27 12.61
CA TYR A 41 -6.60 8.90 13.10
C TYR A 41 -5.39 8.34 13.87
N GLU A 42 -4.71 9.16 14.66
CA GLU A 42 -3.48 8.76 15.35
C GLU A 42 -3.67 7.53 16.24
N ASP A 43 -4.81 7.44 16.93
CA ASP A 43 -5.16 6.30 17.80
C ASP A 43 -5.35 4.99 17.00
N GLU A 44 -5.57 5.07 15.70
CA GLU A 44 -5.74 3.92 14.80
C GLU A 44 -4.47 3.61 13.98
N ALA A 45 -3.37 4.31 14.20
CA ALA A 45 -2.18 4.20 13.34
C ALA A 45 -1.63 2.77 13.26
N ASP A 46 -1.65 2.03 14.37
CA ASP A 46 -1.22 0.62 14.38
C ASP A 46 -2.18 -0.29 13.61
N PHE A 47 -3.48 -0.03 13.68
CA PHE A 47 -4.49 -0.75 12.88
C PHE A 47 -4.30 -0.51 11.38
N TRP A 48 -4.09 0.76 10.98
CA TRP A 48 -3.80 1.10 9.59
C TRP A 48 -2.50 0.45 9.10
N ALA A 49 -1.48 0.39 9.97
CA ALA A 49 -0.22 -0.28 9.65
C ALA A 49 -0.40 -1.80 9.44
N VAL A 50 -1.20 -2.47 10.28
CA VAL A 50 -1.54 -3.89 10.13
C VAL A 50 -2.26 -4.15 8.80
N VAL A 51 -3.24 -3.32 8.45
CA VAL A 51 -3.97 -3.42 7.18
C VAL A 51 -3.01 -3.26 6.01
N GLY A 52 -2.15 -2.24 6.03
CA GLY A 52 -1.13 -2.03 4.99
C GLY A 52 -0.13 -3.17 4.90
N LEU A 53 0.23 -3.80 6.01
CA LEU A 53 1.16 -4.92 6.03
C LEU A 53 0.57 -6.20 5.41
N LEU A 54 -0.73 -6.43 5.59
CA LEU A 54 -1.39 -7.67 5.19
C LEU A 54 -2.17 -7.57 3.87
N HIS A 55 -2.20 -6.42 3.20
CA HIS A 55 -3.05 -6.21 2.01
C HIS A 55 -2.75 -7.18 0.85
N ASP A 56 -1.51 -7.60 0.70
CA ASP A 56 -1.05 -8.54 -0.33
C ASP A 56 -0.73 -9.95 0.22
N LEU A 57 -1.36 -10.34 1.33
CA LEU A 57 -1.04 -11.59 2.03
C LEU A 57 -1.05 -12.83 1.13
N ASP A 58 -1.95 -12.87 0.16
CA ASP A 58 -2.13 -14.02 -0.75
C ASP A 58 -1.35 -13.90 -2.08
N PHE A 59 -0.87 -12.71 -2.44
CA PHE A 59 -0.41 -12.40 -3.78
C PHE A 59 0.71 -13.32 -4.28
N GLU A 60 1.68 -13.67 -3.43
CA GLU A 60 2.81 -14.52 -3.85
C GLU A 60 2.39 -15.96 -4.15
N ARG A 61 1.50 -16.53 -3.32
CA ARG A 61 1.07 -17.94 -3.48
C ARG A 61 -0.17 -18.14 -4.32
N TYR A 62 -1.05 -17.15 -4.35
CA TYR A 62 -2.36 -17.25 -4.99
C TYR A 62 -2.69 -16.05 -5.89
N PRO A 63 -1.79 -15.69 -6.83
CA PRO A 63 -1.95 -14.48 -7.65
C PRO A 63 -3.26 -14.47 -8.45
N GLU A 64 -3.76 -15.64 -8.86
CA GLU A 64 -5.04 -15.76 -9.59
C GLU A 64 -6.28 -15.60 -8.69
N GLU A 65 -6.10 -15.70 -7.36
CA GLU A 65 -7.14 -15.55 -6.35
C GLU A 65 -6.87 -14.35 -5.42
N HIS A 66 -6.07 -13.40 -5.90
CA HIS A 66 -5.68 -12.21 -5.13
C HIS A 66 -6.90 -11.43 -4.62
N CYS A 67 -6.85 -10.97 -3.40
CA CYS A 67 -7.94 -10.37 -2.60
C CYS A 67 -9.09 -11.32 -2.25
N ILE A 68 -9.11 -12.53 -2.78
CA ILE A 68 -10.10 -13.56 -2.44
C ILE A 68 -9.52 -14.50 -1.39
N LYS A 69 -8.34 -15.04 -1.65
CA LYS A 69 -7.70 -16.04 -0.80
C LYS A 69 -7.23 -15.47 0.53
N GLU A 70 -6.77 -14.23 0.55
CA GLU A 70 -6.38 -13.55 1.79
C GLU A 70 -7.53 -13.49 2.80
N GLN A 71 -8.78 -13.30 2.34
CA GLN A 71 -9.95 -13.27 3.23
C GLN A 71 -10.14 -14.61 3.95
N GLU A 72 -9.97 -15.73 3.24
CA GLU A 72 -10.05 -17.08 3.83
C GLU A 72 -8.93 -17.29 4.84
N ILE A 73 -7.70 -16.91 4.49
CA ILE A 73 -6.51 -17.03 5.33
C ILE A 73 -6.69 -16.22 6.62
N MET A 74 -7.10 -14.96 6.51
CA MET A 74 -7.29 -14.08 7.67
C MET A 74 -8.40 -14.58 8.59
N ARG A 75 -9.53 -15.04 8.04
CA ARG A 75 -10.62 -15.63 8.83
C ARG A 75 -10.18 -16.91 9.51
N ALA A 76 -9.43 -17.77 8.84
CA ALA A 76 -8.86 -18.97 9.45
C ALA A 76 -7.86 -18.65 10.59
N ALA A 77 -7.12 -17.55 10.48
CA ALA A 77 -6.27 -17.02 11.54
C ALA A 77 -7.03 -16.28 12.65
N GLY A 78 -8.35 -16.15 12.53
CA GLY A 78 -9.20 -15.50 13.55
C GLY A 78 -9.09 -13.98 13.58
N LEU A 79 -8.66 -13.35 12.47
CA LEU A 79 -8.58 -11.90 12.38
C LEU A 79 -9.97 -11.25 12.31
N ASP A 80 -10.04 -9.99 12.73
CA ASP A 80 -11.26 -9.21 12.74
C ASP A 80 -11.75 -8.93 11.29
N GLU A 81 -13.07 -8.97 11.08
CA GLU A 81 -13.66 -8.69 9.76
C GLU A 81 -13.35 -7.28 9.25
N ALA A 82 -13.08 -6.33 10.15
CA ALA A 82 -12.65 -5.00 9.74
C ALA A 82 -11.29 -5.02 9.02
N ILE A 83 -10.37 -5.91 9.41
CA ILE A 83 -9.09 -6.11 8.71
C ILE A 83 -9.34 -6.80 7.37
N VAL A 84 -10.14 -7.86 7.38
CA VAL A 84 -10.47 -8.64 6.16
C VAL A 84 -11.12 -7.75 5.10
N HIS A 85 -12.09 -6.93 5.49
CA HIS A 85 -12.74 -5.99 4.57
C HIS A 85 -11.76 -4.93 4.06
N ALA A 86 -10.99 -4.34 4.97
CA ALA A 86 -10.07 -3.26 4.63
C ALA A 86 -8.99 -3.71 3.65
N THR A 87 -8.36 -4.87 3.89
CA THR A 87 -7.35 -5.43 2.98
C THR A 87 -7.96 -5.76 1.63
N ALA A 88 -9.05 -6.52 1.58
CA ALA A 88 -9.69 -6.93 0.33
C ALA A 88 -10.21 -5.75 -0.51
N SER A 89 -10.55 -4.62 0.13
CA SER A 89 -11.09 -3.45 -0.58
C SER A 89 -10.09 -2.80 -1.57
N HIS A 90 -8.77 -3.06 -1.41
CA HIS A 90 -7.80 -2.53 -2.38
C HIS A 90 -7.93 -3.19 -3.77
N GLY A 91 -8.54 -4.37 -3.86
CA GLY A 91 -8.86 -5.04 -5.13
C GLY A 91 -10.16 -4.61 -5.79
N TYR A 92 -10.84 -3.59 -5.25
CA TYR A 92 -12.13 -3.13 -5.78
C TYR A 92 -12.09 -2.77 -7.26
N GLY A 93 -12.99 -3.38 -8.02
CA GLY A 93 -13.10 -3.17 -9.47
C GLY A 93 -12.03 -3.87 -10.30
N LEU A 94 -11.16 -4.69 -9.68
CA LEU A 94 -10.15 -5.52 -10.33
C LEU A 94 -10.39 -7.00 -10.04
N THR A 95 -10.31 -7.40 -8.79
CA THR A 95 -10.39 -8.79 -8.35
C THR A 95 -11.63 -9.07 -7.52
N VAL A 96 -12.15 -8.07 -6.80
CA VAL A 96 -13.31 -8.16 -5.93
C VAL A 96 -14.25 -6.96 -6.08
N ASP A 97 -15.51 -7.14 -5.69
CA ASP A 97 -16.51 -6.06 -5.61
C ASP A 97 -16.72 -5.60 -4.15
N ILE A 98 -15.60 -5.36 -3.45
CA ILE A 98 -15.59 -4.85 -2.08
C ILE A 98 -15.11 -3.40 -2.13
N LYS A 99 -16.07 -2.47 -2.03
CA LYS A 99 -15.80 -1.05 -2.19
C LYS A 99 -15.10 -0.45 -0.96
N PRO A 100 -14.05 0.36 -1.13
CA PRO A 100 -13.49 1.14 -0.03
C PRO A 100 -14.53 2.11 0.57
N GLU A 101 -14.81 1.98 1.86
CA GLU A 101 -15.78 2.81 2.57
C GLU A 101 -15.10 3.76 3.55
N HIS A 102 -14.28 3.22 4.44
CA HIS A 102 -13.53 4.01 5.42
C HIS A 102 -12.40 4.81 4.76
N THR A 103 -12.02 5.95 5.36
CA THR A 103 -10.88 6.77 4.88
C THR A 103 -9.60 5.94 4.76
N MET A 104 -9.33 5.05 5.72
CA MET A 104 -8.22 4.11 5.68
C MET A 104 -8.20 3.28 4.39
N GLU A 105 -9.32 2.69 4.03
CA GLU A 105 -9.46 1.84 2.84
C GLU A 105 -9.24 2.64 1.55
N LYS A 106 -9.73 3.89 1.51
CA LYS A 106 -9.51 4.81 0.39
C LYS A 106 -8.04 5.21 0.26
N VAL A 107 -7.35 5.40 1.38
CA VAL A 107 -5.91 5.68 1.41
C VAL A 107 -5.12 4.48 0.90
N LEU A 108 -5.42 3.26 1.37
CA LEU A 108 -4.78 2.04 0.88
C LEU A 108 -4.99 1.89 -0.64
N TYR A 109 -6.23 2.01 -1.10
CA TYR A 109 -6.57 1.92 -2.52
C TYR A 109 -5.82 2.93 -3.39
N ALA A 110 -5.66 4.16 -2.91
CA ALA A 110 -4.98 5.23 -3.63
C ALA A 110 -3.45 5.11 -3.62
N THR A 111 -2.86 4.54 -2.57
CA THR A 111 -1.41 4.60 -2.33
C THR A 111 -0.66 3.32 -2.61
N ASP A 112 -1.30 2.16 -2.60
CA ASP A 112 -0.66 0.87 -2.83
C ASP A 112 0.15 0.87 -4.14
N GLU A 113 -0.51 0.96 -5.27
CA GLU A 113 0.12 1.03 -6.60
C GLU A 113 1.08 2.22 -6.74
N LEU A 114 0.75 3.36 -6.12
CA LEU A 114 1.55 4.57 -6.18
C LEU A 114 2.88 4.41 -5.44
N THR A 115 2.92 3.70 -4.31
CA THR A 115 4.18 3.42 -3.61
C THR A 115 5.15 2.62 -4.48
N GLY A 116 4.64 1.66 -5.25
CA GLY A 116 5.42 0.90 -6.23
C GLY A 116 6.00 1.79 -7.33
N LEU A 117 5.19 2.68 -7.88
CA LEU A 117 5.62 3.62 -8.91
C LEU A 117 6.67 4.61 -8.38
N ILE A 118 6.44 5.21 -7.22
CA ILE A 118 7.40 6.13 -6.58
C ILE A 118 8.71 5.40 -6.26
N GLY A 119 8.64 4.18 -5.73
CA GLY A 119 9.81 3.35 -5.48
C GLY A 119 10.62 3.07 -6.74
N ALA A 120 9.95 2.77 -7.86
CA ALA A 120 10.61 2.58 -9.16
C ALA A 120 11.30 3.87 -9.64
N VAL A 121 10.70 5.05 -9.41
CA VAL A 121 11.35 6.34 -9.73
C VAL A 121 12.58 6.56 -8.86
N ALA A 122 12.49 6.27 -7.56
CA ALA A 122 13.60 6.40 -6.62
C ALA A 122 14.80 5.53 -7.03
N LEU A 123 14.56 4.28 -7.40
CA LEU A 123 15.60 3.33 -7.84
C LEU A 123 16.36 3.80 -9.10
N MET A 124 15.76 4.61 -9.95
CA MET A 124 16.42 5.17 -11.14
C MET A 124 17.28 6.40 -10.83
N ARG A 125 17.20 6.94 -9.62
CA ARG A 125 18.01 8.08 -9.23
C ARG A 125 19.40 7.63 -8.77
N PRO A 126 20.44 8.48 -8.89
CA PRO A 126 21.74 8.17 -8.34
C PRO A 126 21.73 7.92 -6.84
N SER A 127 20.85 8.63 -6.12
CA SER A 127 20.67 8.50 -4.66
C SER A 127 19.99 7.19 -4.25
N LYS A 128 19.24 6.54 -5.15
CA LYS A 128 18.34 5.41 -4.85
C LYS A 128 17.46 5.65 -3.63
N SER A 129 17.03 6.91 -3.44
CA SER A 129 16.28 7.35 -2.26
C SER A 129 15.06 8.18 -2.66
N VAL A 130 14.04 8.14 -1.80
CA VAL A 130 12.87 9.04 -1.89
C VAL A 130 13.15 10.41 -1.26
N ASP A 131 14.25 10.57 -0.54
CA ASP A 131 14.54 11.79 0.21
C ASP A 131 14.73 13.03 -0.68
N ASP A 132 15.28 12.83 -1.88
CA ASP A 132 15.50 13.88 -2.88
C ASP A 132 14.47 13.86 -4.04
N LEU A 133 13.43 13.03 -3.94
CA LEU A 133 12.37 12.99 -4.93
C LEU A 133 11.46 14.23 -4.85
N GLU A 134 11.17 14.78 -6.01
CA GLU A 134 10.20 15.87 -6.15
C GLU A 134 8.99 15.41 -6.99
N LEU A 135 7.85 16.04 -6.76
CA LEU A 135 6.61 15.81 -7.51
C LEU A 135 6.85 15.81 -9.04
N LYS A 136 7.64 16.76 -9.53
CA LYS A 136 7.95 16.90 -10.97
C LYS A 136 8.61 15.64 -11.55
N SER A 137 9.52 15.03 -10.80
CA SER A 137 10.23 13.82 -11.23
C SER A 137 9.28 12.63 -11.33
N VAL A 138 8.41 12.44 -10.33
CA VAL A 138 7.40 11.39 -10.33
C VAL A 138 6.39 11.61 -11.46
N LYS A 139 5.86 12.82 -11.64
CA LYS A 139 4.90 13.14 -12.70
C LYS A 139 5.45 12.88 -14.11
N LYS A 140 6.73 13.17 -14.34
CA LYS A 140 7.38 12.87 -15.62
C LYS A 140 7.34 11.38 -15.94
N LYS A 141 7.61 10.53 -14.96
CA LYS A 141 7.57 9.06 -15.09
C LYS A 141 6.15 8.52 -15.12
N TYR A 142 5.26 9.08 -14.31
CA TYR A 142 3.85 8.72 -14.27
C TYR A 142 3.16 8.80 -15.64
N LYS A 143 3.48 9.82 -16.43
CA LYS A 143 2.94 10.02 -17.80
C LYS A 143 3.43 8.99 -18.81
N ASN A 144 4.52 8.27 -18.50
CA ASN A 144 5.02 7.21 -19.37
C ASN A 144 4.36 5.88 -18.98
N ALA A 145 3.40 5.43 -19.78
CA ALA A 145 2.64 4.21 -19.54
C ALA A 145 3.51 2.94 -19.49
N ASN A 146 4.68 2.94 -20.11
CA ASN A 146 5.60 1.80 -20.10
C ASN A 146 6.48 1.77 -18.82
N PHE A 147 6.58 2.90 -18.12
CA PHE A 147 7.32 2.97 -16.88
C PHE A 147 6.46 2.44 -15.72
N ALA A 148 6.99 1.47 -14.95
CA ALA A 148 6.23 0.82 -13.89
C ALA A 148 4.83 0.40 -14.38
N ALA A 149 4.77 -0.31 -15.50
CA ALA A 149 3.52 -0.66 -16.20
C ALA A 149 2.59 -1.54 -15.37
N GLY A 150 3.14 -2.26 -14.38
CA GLY A 150 2.36 -3.02 -13.41
C GLY A 150 1.57 -2.17 -12.42
N CYS A 151 1.94 -0.88 -12.25
CA CYS A 151 1.23 0.04 -11.37
C CYS A 151 0.08 0.72 -12.12
N SER A 152 -1.16 0.40 -11.74
CA SER A 152 -2.37 0.89 -12.41
C SER A 152 -2.62 2.38 -12.16
N ARG A 153 -2.45 3.21 -13.21
CA ARG A 153 -2.78 4.65 -13.14
C ARG A 153 -4.26 4.89 -12.88
N GLU A 154 -5.11 4.03 -13.44
CA GLU A 154 -6.56 4.12 -13.24
C GLU A 154 -6.95 3.92 -11.76
N VAL A 155 -6.34 2.96 -11.07
CA VAL A 155 -6.56 2.73 -9.62
C VAL A 155 -6.08 3.92 -8.82
N ILE A 156 -4.89 4.46 -9.12
CA ILE A 156 -4.32 5.64 -8.44
C ILE A 156 -5.25 6.84 -8.60
N GLU A 157 -5.71 7.14 -9.81
CA GLU A 157 -6.59 8.28 -10.10
C GLU A 157 -7.95 8.11 -9.44
N ARG A 158 -8.54 6.92 -9.49
CA ARG A 158 -9.79 6.60 -8.81
C ARG A 158 -9.66 6.74 -7.29
N GLY A 159 -8.53 6.33 -6.73
CA GLY A 159 -8.23 6.51 -5.31
C GLY A 159 -8.13 7.98 -4.90
N ALA A 160 -7.48 8.82 -5.72
CA ALA A 160 -7.44 10.26 -5.50
C ALA A 160 -8.86 10.86 -5.50
N GLU A 161 -9.70 10.47 -6.45
CA GLU A 161 -11.11 10.91 -6.52
C GLU A 161 -11.90 10.49 -5.27
N MET A 162 -11.72 9.25 -4.79
CA MET A 162 -12.38 8.77 -3.56
C MET A 162 -12.03 9.60 -2.33
N LEU A 163 -10.79 10.12 -2.29
CA LEU A 163 -10.29 10.97 -1.21
C LEU A 163 -10.62 12.46 -1.40
N GLY A 164 -11.09 12.85 -2.59
CA GLY A 164 -11.30 14.25 -2.94
C GLY A 164 -9.97 15.02 -3.12
N TRP A 165 -8.88 14.34 -3.45
CA TRP A 165 -7.57 14.93 -3.64
C TRP A 165 -7.22 15.04 -5.14
N SER A 166 -6.44 16.05 -5.50
CA SER A 166 -5.81 16.06 -6.81
C SER A 166 -4.73 14.97 -6.88
N LEU A 167 -4.41 14.53 -8.11
CA LEU A 167 -3.31 13.58 -8.31
C LEU A 167 -1.99 14.15 -7.79
N ASP A 168 -1.75 15.45 -7.95
CA ASP A 168 -0.55 16.13 -7.47
C ASP A 168 -0.46 16.10 -5.94
N ASP A 169 -1.58 16.33 -5.26
CA ASP A 169 -1.64 16.22 -3.80
C ASP A 169 -1.41 14.79 -3.32
N LEU A 170 -2.03 13.80 -3.98
CA LEU A 170 -1.83 12.40 -3.65
C LEU A 170 -0.36 12.00 -3.80
N ILE A 171 0.28 12.33 -4.92
CA ILE A 171 1.70 12.02 -5.17
C ILE A 171 2.59 12.72 -4.13
N SER A 172 2.38 14.02 -3.90
CA SER A 172 3.18 14.80 -2.94
C SER A 172 3.07 14.25 -1.51
N LYS A 173 1.87 13.94 -1.05
CA LYS A 173 1.62 13.36 0.27
C LYS A 173 2.24 11.97 0.40
N THR A 174 2.16 11.16 -0.64
CA THR A 174 2.72 9.79 -0.65
C THR A 174 4.25 9.83 -0.64
N ILE A 175 4.89 10.78 -1.34
CA ILE A 175 6.35 10.99 -1.23
C ILE A 175 6.74 11.29 0.22
N LEU A 176 6.02 12.19 0.89
CA LEU A 176 6.28 12.53 2.30
C LEU A 176 6.09 11.33 3.22
N ALA A 177 5.04 10.55 3.02
CA ALA A 177 4.80 9.32 3.76
C ALA A 177 5.94 8.31 3.59
N MET A 178 6.42 8.11 2.36
CA MET A 178 7.54 7.21 2.08
C MET A 178 8.85 7.70 2.69
N ARG A 179 9.12 9.02 2.70
CA ARG A 179 10.29 9.59 3.40
C ARG A 179 10.28 9.30 4.90
N ALA A 180 9.11 9.30 5.51
CA ALA A 180 8.93 8.98 6.94
C ALA A 180 8.96 7.46 7.22
N THR A 181 8.98 6.62 6.18
CA THR A 181 8.94 5.16 6.29
C THR A 181 10.34 4.57 6.09
N PRO A 182 10.99 4.01 7.14
CA PRO A 182 12.34 3.46 7.01
C PRO A 182 12.48 2.37 5.94
N ALA A 183 11.44 1.55 5.73
CA ALA A 183 11.43 0.50 4.72
C ALA A 183 11.49 1.05 3.27
N ALA A 184 11.15 2.32 3.04
CA ALA A 184 11.20 2.94 1.71
C ALA A 184 12.59 3.45 1.32
N ARG A 185 13.64 2.84 1.88
CA ARG A 185 15.04 3.05 1.49
C ARG A 185 15.49 1.90 0.59
N PHE A 186 16.17 2.22 -0.50
CA PHE A 186 16.52 1.28 -1.57
C PHE A 186 18.05 1.16 -1.77
N ASP A 187 18.82 1.58 -0.79
CA ASP A 187 20.27 1.65 -0.79
C ASP A 187 20.95 0.38 -0.23
N ASP A 188 20.16 -0.68 0.05
CA ASP A 188 20.64 -1.98 0.56
C ASP A 188 21.07 -2.94 -0.55
#